data_1680af5e3923c506768446384348603a
#
_entry.id   1680af5e3923c506768446384348603a
#
_cell.length_a   1.000
_cell.length_b   1.000
_cell.length_c   1.000
_cell.angle_alpha   90.00
_cell.angle_beta   90.00
_cell.angle_gamma   90.00
#
_symmetry.space_group_name_H-M   'P 1'
#
loop_
_entity.id
_entity.type
_entity.pdbx_description
1 polymer ?
#
loop_
_entity_poly.entity_id
_entity_poly.type
_entity_poly.pdbx_seq_one_letter_code
_entity_poly.pdbx_strand_id
1 'polypeptide(L)'
;VGGLMMIGTPEDGLCEQSGAPDISATGVLVLTGIAVFALFVFGWVAVSWHRFILLEEYAGVLPAVADRPIWPYIGRSILYGFLMIAIAIPIFFIVGLVAAPFMSLGGSLIVFVVASTVLTYIWFRIALALPSVAVGKPISLGEAWAASSGLSGTIFGVAFLLMLINGLSDIVIDSFAPTLPIIGFAMSVAMQWLLLMLGCSILTTDFGHLIEIRPLID
;
A
#
# COMPACT_ATOMS: atom_id res chain seq x y z
N VAL A 1 -58.21 52.99 -6.18
CA VAL A 1 -57.36 52.69 -7.36
C VAL A 1 -56.11 51.99 -6.83
N GLY A 2 -56.17 50.65 -6.76
CA GLY A 2 -55.12 49.81 -6.22
C GLY A 2 -54.18 49.32 -7.30
N GLY A 3 -52.91 49.67 -7.16
CA GLY A 3 -51.82 49.05 -7.93
C GLY A 3 -51.34 47.81 -7.25
N LEU A 4 -51.60 46.65 -7.82
CA LEU A 4 -51.08 45.34 -7.38
C LEU A 4 -49.64 45.20 -7.87
N MET A 5 -48.69 45.34 -6.95
CA MET A 5 -47.27 45.15 -7.19
C MET A 5 -46.97 43.65 -7.17
N MET A 6 -46.77 43.02 -8.32
CA MET A 6 -46.30 41.66 -8.45
C MET A 6 -44.84 41.63 -8.00
N ILE A 7 -44.59 41.05 -6.85
CA ILE A 7 -43.25 40.69 -6.42
C ILE A 7 -42.88 39.37 -7.12
N GLY A 8 -42.06 39.49 -8.14
CA GLY A 8 -41.42 38.31 -8.78
C GLY A 8 -40.47 37.66 -7.76
N THR A 9 -40.69 36.41 -7.47
CA THR A 9 -39.76 35.55 -6.78
C THR A 9 -38.56 35.24 -7.67
N PRO A 10 -37.33 35.50 -7.28
CA PRO A 10 -36.18 34.96 -7.98
C PRO A 10 -36.00 33.50 -7.52
N GLU A 11 -36.67 32.60 -8.23
CA GLU A 11 -36.29 31.17 -8.21
C GLU A 11 -35.17 30.95 -9.23
N ASP A 12 -34.07 31.61 -9.10
CA ASP A 12 -32.87 31.25 -9.85
C ASP A 12 -32.05 30.30 -9.01
N GLY A 13 -32.25 29.02 -9.33
CA GLY A 13 -31.58 27.84 -8.92
C GLY A 13 -30.08 27.98 -8.74
N LEU A 14 -29.64 28.03 -7.52
CA LEU A 14 -28.35 27.52 -7.12
C LEU A 14 -28.45 25.99 -7.12
N CYS A 15 -28.49 25.40 -8.30
CA CYS A 15 -27.92 24.09 -8.49
C CYS A 15 -26.41 24.27 -8.30
N GLU A 16 -25.98 24.26 -7.09
CA GLU A 16 -24.60 24.02 -6.72
C GLU A 16 -24.28 22.63 -7.23
N GLN A 17 -23.81 22.58 -8.47
CA GLN A 17 -23.13 21.44 -9.01
C GLN A 17 -21.94 21.19 -8.08
N SER A 18 -22.08 20.21 -7.20
CA SER A 18 -20.96 19.53 -6.59
C SER A 18 -20.19 18.87 -7.74
N GLY A 19 -19.45 19.66 -8.46
CA GLY A 19 -18.59 19.24 -9.55
C GLY A 19 -17.50 18.37 -8.98
N ALA A 20 -17.68 17.06 -9.03
CA ALA A 20 -16.51 16.18 -9.10
C ALA A 20 -15.62 16.77 -10.20
N PRO A 21 -14.31 16.97 -9.96
CA PRO A 21 -13.44 17.56 -10.95
C PRO A 21 -13.54 16.73 -12.24
N ASP A 22 -14.00 17.36 -13.32
CA ASP A 22 -14.02 16.75 -14.66
C ASP A 22 -12.58 16.47 -15.05
N ILE A 23 -12.10 15.27 -14.70
CA ILE A 23 -10.77 14.84 -15.12
C ILE A 23 -10.84 14.66 -16.62
N SER A 24 -10.24 15.58 -17.37
CA SER A 24 -10.18 15.49 -18.82
C SER A 24 -9.53 14.17 -19.25
N ALA A 25 -9.88 13.66 -20.44
CA ALA A 25 -9.27 12.45 -20.98
C ALA A 25 -7.73 12.53 -20.99
N THR A 26 -7.17 13.72 -21.23
CA THR A 26 -5.73 13.98 -21.11
C THR A 26 -5.24 13.79 -19.68
N GLY A 27 -5.98 14.25 -18.68
CA GLY A 27 -5.64 14.05 -17.26
C GLY A 27 -5.60 12.57 -16.89
N VAL A 28 -6.59 11.78 -17.35
CA VAL A 28 -6.60 10.32 -17.13
C VAL A 28 -5.39 9.65 -17.76
N LEU A 29 -5.03 10.01 -19.00
CA LEU A 29 -3.84 9.45 -19.67
C LEU A 29 -2.54 9.78 -18.94
N VAL A 30 -2.38 11.03 -18.50
CA VAL A 30 -1.19 11.45 -17.74
C VAL A 30 -1.10 10.69 -16.41
N LEU A 31 -2.17 10.62 -15.65
CA LEU A 31 -2.20 9.86 -14.38
C LEU A 31 -1.90 8.38 -14.58
N THR A 32 -2.46 7.77 -15.62
CA THR A 32 -2.19 6.38 -15.97
C THR A 32 -0.72 6.18 -16.34
N GLY A 33 -0.15 7.09 -17.13
CA GLY A 33 1.27 7.05 -17.49
C GLY A 33 2.18 7.15 -16.26
N ILE A 34 1.88 8.06 -15.34
CA ILE A 34 2.61 8.22 -14.07
C ILE A 34 2.48 6.94 -13.23
N ALA A 35 1.28 6.35 -13.12
CA ALA A 35 1.05 5.13 -12.35
C ALA A 35 1.84 3.94 -12.91
N VAL A 36 1.85 3.75 -14.23
CA VAL A 36 2.61 2.69 -14.91
C VAL A 36 4.12 2.88 -14.71
N PHE A 37 4.59 4.12 -14.85
CA PHE A 37 6.00 4.45 -14.61
C PHE A 37 6.40 4.20 -13.16
N ALA A 38 5.59 4.62 -12.19
CA ALA A 38 5.83 4.36 -10.78
C ALA A 38 5.87 2.86 -10.46
N LEU A 39 4.93 2.09 -11.02
CA LEU A 39 4.90 0.63 -10.86
C LEU A 39 6.18 -0.03 -11.38
N PHE A 40 6.68 0.43 -12.55
CA PHE A 40 7.96 -0.05 -13.10
C PHE A 40 9.13 0.29 -12.18
N VAL A 41 9.23 1.53 -11.71
CA VAL A 41 10.31 1.98 -10.81
C VAL A 41 10.29 1.19 -9.50
N PHE A 42 9.12 1.01 -8.89
CA PHE A 42 8.99 0.21 -7.67
C PHE A 42 9.40 -1.24 -7.88
N GLY A 43 8.96 -1.88 -8.95
CA GLY A 43 9.35 -3.26 -9.29
C GLY A 43 10.85 -3.38 -9.54
N TRP A 44 11.44 -2.44 -10.27
CA TRP A 44 12.87 -2.40 -10.55
C TRP A 44 13.72 -2.25 -9.27
N VAL A 45 13.33 -1.32 -8.39
CA VAL A 45 14.01 -1.09 -7.11
C VAL A 45 13.86 -2.32 -6.21
N ALA A 46 12.66 -2.88 -6.08
CA ALA A 46 12.43 -4.06 -5.25
C ALA A 46 13.23 -5.28 -5.73
N VAL A 47 13.22 -5.57 -7.04
CA VAL A 47 14.03 -6.67 -7.62
C VAL A 47 15.51 -6.44 -7.36
N SER A 48 16.00 -5.20 -7.56
CA SER A 48 17.39 -4.86 -7.33
C SER A 48 17.80 -5.02 -5.87
N TRP A 49 16.91 -4.64 -4.95
CA TRP A 49 17.10 -4.78 -3.50
C TRP A 49 17.16 -6.24 -3.07
N HIS A 50 16.20 -7.07 -3.51
CA HIS A 50 16.20 -8.50 -3.20
C HIS A 50 17.45 -9.20 -3.73
N ARG A 51 17.88 -8.88 -4.95
CA ARG A 51 19.10 -9.48 -5.55
C ARG A 51 20.37 -8.99 -4.87
N PHE A 52 20.42 -7.71 -4.48
CA PHE A 52 21.55 -7.17 -3.73
C PHE A 52 21.76 -7.93 -2.42
N ILE A 53 20.70 -8.17 -1.64
CA ILE A 53 20.82 -8.83 -0.34
C ILE A 53 20.97 -10.36 -0.47
N LEU A 54 20.21 -11.01 -1.36
CA LEU A 54 20.17 -12.46 -1.44
C LEU A 54 21.27 -13.05 -2.33
N LEU A 55 21.69 -12.35 -3.38
CA LEU A 55 22.71 -12.81 -4.32
C LEU A 55 24.03 -12.06 -4.21
N GLU A 56 24.12 -11.08 -3.27
CA GLU A 56 25.28 -10.20 -3.10
C GLU A 56 25.70 -9.49 -4.41
N GLU A 57 24.71 -9.23 -5.27
CA GLU A 57 24.93 -8.49 -6.51
C GLU A 57 25.07 -7.01 -6.24
N TYR A 58 26.30 -6.54 -6.15
CA TYR A 58 26.59 -5.11 -6.02
C TYR A 58 26.20 -4.38 -7.28
N ALA A 59 25.10 -3.62 -7.22
CA ALA A 59 24.72 -2.73 -8.29
C ALA A 59 25.62 -1.49 -8.28
N GLY A 60 25.99 -0.99 -9.48
CA GLY A 60 26.57 0.35 -9.59
C GLY A 60 25.58 1.43 -9.17
N VAL A 61 25.85 2.70 -9.46
CA VAL A 61 24.97 3.85 -9.12
C VAL A 61 23.54 3.63 -9.64
N LEU A 62 23.38 2.96 -10.77
CA LEU A 62 22.08 2.53 -11.30
C LEU A 62 22.10 1.01 -11.52
N PRO A 63 21.18 0.25 -10.89
CA PRO A 63 21.07 -1.18 -11.13
C PRO A 63 20.72 -1.48 -12.59
N ALA A 64 21.32 -2.54 -13.16
CA ALA A 64 21.00 -2.95 -14.50
C ALA A 64 19.51 -3.32 -14.65
N VAL A 65 18.89 -2.92 -15.75
CA VAL A 65 17.51 -3.29 -16.10
C VAL A 65 17.49 -4.56 -16.96
N ALA A 66 18.53 -4.74 -17.79
CA ALA A 66 18.65 -5.91 -18.66
C ALA A 66 18.87 -7.18 -17.84
N ASP A 67 18.30 -8.29 -18.31
CA ASP A 67 18.42 -9.64 -17.74
C ASP A 67 17.89 -9.82 -16.31
N ARG A 68 17.05 -8.87 -15.84
CA ARG A 68 16.41 -8.97 -14.53
C ARG A 68 14.91 -9.30 -14.64
N PRO A 69 14.38 -10.14 -13.76
CA PRO A 69 12.98 -10.59 -13.82
C PRO A 69 12.00 -9.51 -13.31
N ILE A 70 12.11 -8.27 -13.81
CA ILE A 70 11.29 -7.13 -13.38
C ILE A 70 9.82 -7.37 -13.76
N TRP A 71 9.56 -7.77 -15.01
CA TRP A 71 8.20 -8.00 -15.50
C TRP A 71 7.49 -9.16 -14.81
N PRO A 72 8.12 -10.33 -14.62
CA PRO A 72 7.54 -11.40 -13.80
C PRO A 72 7.26 -10.97 -12.36
N TYR A 73 8.13 -10.16 -11.76
CA TYR A 73 7.94 -9.61 -10.43
C TYR A 73 6.73 -8.68 -10.38
N ILE A 74 6.62 -7.71 -11.30
CA ILE A 74 5.48 -6.79 -11.40
C ILE A 74 4.19 -7.57 -11.64
N GLY A 75 4.18 -8.53 -12.55
CA GLY A 75 3.00 -9.34 -12.83
C GLY A 75 2.51 -10.10 -11.59
N ARG A 76 3.41 -10.68 -10.80
CA ARG A 76 3.05 -11.32 -9.53
C ARG A 76 2.59 -10.33 -8.48
N SER A 77 3.24 -9.18 -8.38
CA SER A 77 2.84 -8.13 -7.44
C SER A 77 1.42 -7.64 -7.72
N ILE A 78 1.07 -7.46 -8.99
CA ILE A 78 -0.29 -7.09 -9.42
C ILE A 78 -1.29 -8.20 -9.06
N LEU A 79 -0.96 -9.46 -9.34
CA LEU A 79 -1.82 -10.60 -8.99
C LEU A 79 -2.07 -10.67 -7.48
N TYR A 80 -1.02 -10.48 -6.67
CA TYR A 80 -1.16 -10.47 -5.21
C TYR A 80 -1.92 -9.24 -4.72
N GLY A 81 -1.79 -8.09 -5.40
CA GLY A 81 -2.60 -6.91 -5.15
C GLY A 81 -4.10 -7.20 -5.36
N PHE A 82 -4.49 -7.83 -6.46
CA PHE A 82 -5.89 -8.25 -6.70
C PHE A 82 -6.38 -9.25 -5.66
N LEU A 83 -5.54 -10.22 -5.30
CA LEU A 83 -5.87 -11.16 -4.23
C LEU A 83 -6.10 -10.45 -2.89
N MET A 84 -5.26 -9.48 -2.55
CA MET A 84 -5.42 -8.67 -1.34
C MET A 84 -6.69 -7.83 -1.35
N ILE A 85 -7.08 -7.25 -2.49
CA ILE A 85 -8.34 -6.54 -2.64
C ILE A 85 -9.53 -7.48 -2.38
N ALA A 86 -9.50 -8.69 -2.96
CA ALA A 86 -10.54 -9.70 -2.77
C ALA A 86 -10.65 -10.15 -1.30
N ILE A 87 -9.54 -10.20 -0.56
CA ILE A 87 -9.50 -10.52 0.87
C ILE A 87 -9.92 -9.32 1.73
N ALA A 88 -9.55 -8.10 1.33
CA ALA A 88 -9.83 -6.88 2.08
C ALA A 88 -11.33 -6.60 2.17
N ILE A 89 -12.08 -6.81 1.09
CA ILE A 89 -13.53 -6.55 1.04
C ILE A 89 -14.28 -7.29 2.17
N PRO A 90 -14.19 -8.62 2.32
CA PRO A 90 -14.88 -9.32 3.40
C PRO A 90 -14.32 -8.96 4.78
N ILE A 91 -13.01 -8.69 4.93
CA ILE A 91 -12.43 -8.31 6.22
C ILE A 91 -13.00 -6.97 6.67
N PHE A 92 -13.00 -5.95 5.84
CA PHE A 92 -13.57 -4.64 6.19
C PHE A 92 -15.06 -4.73 6.46
N PHE A 93 -15.78 -5.55 5.70
CA PHE A 93 -17.21 -5.77 5.90
C PHE A 93 -17.49 -6.43 7.28
N ILE A 94 -16.80 -7.52 7.61
CA ILE A 94 -16.98 -8.24 8.87
C ILE A 94 -16.57 -7.37 10.07
N VAL A 95 -15.38 -6.76 10.00
CA VAL A 95 -14.90 -5.90 11.09
C VAL A 95 -15.80 -4.68 11.25
N GLY A 96 -16.29 -4.10 10.14
CA GLY A 96 -17.23 -2.99 10.14
C GLY A 96 -18.57 -3.36 10.79
N LEU A 97 -19.12 -4.53 10.49
CA LEU A 97 -20.34 -5.04 11.14
C LEU A 97 -20.16 -5.22 12.65
N VAL A 98 -19.05 -5.81 13.08
CA VAL A 98 -18.75 -6.04 14.49
C VAL A 98 -18.55 -4.71 15.23
N ALA A 99 -17.93 -3.73 14.59
CA ALA A 99 -17.68 -2.41 15.19
C ALA A 99 -18.86 -1.45 15.08
N ALA A 100 -19.88 -1.73 14.28
CA ALA A 100 -21.03 -0.86 14.03
C ALA A 100 -21.70 -0.32 15.31
N PRO A 101 -21.92 -1.12 16.37
CA PRO A 101 -22.50 -0.63 17.63
C PRO A 101 -21.60 0.38 18.35
N PHE A 102 -20.31 0.42 18.06
CA PHE A 102 -19.31 1.23 18.74
C PHE A 102 -18.83 2.42 17.89
N MET A 103 -19.47 2.72 16.76
CA MET A 103 -19.04 3.79 15.86
C MET A 103 -18.99 5.17 16.53
N SER A 104 -19.94 5.46 17.43
CA SER A 104 -19.94 6.70 18.22
C SER A 104 -18.81 6.79 19.27
N LEU A 105 -18.18 5.66 19.61
CA LEU A 105 -17.10 5.54 20.58
C LEU A 105 -15.72 5.31 19.93
N GLY A 106 -15.56 5.69 18.68
CA GLY A 106 -14.31 5.48 17.95
C GLY A 106 -14.22 4.13 17.24
N GLY A 107 -15.36 3.48 16.95
CA GLY A 107 -15.43 2.21 16.24
C GLY A 107 -14.75 2.23 14.88
N SER A 108 -14.74 3.37 14.17
CA SER A 108 -14.02 3.55 12.91
C SER A 108 -12.51 3.34 13.06
N LEU A 109 -11.92 3.83 14.14
CA LEU A 109 -10.51 3.62 14.45
C LEU A 109 -10.21 2.13 14.72
N ILE A 110 -11.09 1.46 15.47
CA ILE A 110 -10.96 0.03 15.76
C ILE A 110 -11.02 -0.77 14.44
N VAL A 111 -11.99 -0.47 13.56
CA VAL A 111 -12.08 -1.09 12.22
C VAL A 111 -10.78 -0.91 11.46
N PHE A 112 -10.27 0.31 11.40
CA PHE A 112 -9.05 0.63 10.67
C PHE A 112 -7.85 -0.13 11.25
N VAL A 113 -7.61 -0.07 12.55
CA VAL A 113 -6.47 -0.72 13.22
C VAL A 113 -6.50 -2.23 13.03
N VAL A 114 -7.64 -2.87 13.33
CA VAL A 114 -7.76 -4.32 13.25
C VAL A 114 -7.68 -4.81 11.82
N ALA A 115 -8.46 -4.23 10.90
CA ALA A 115 -8.48 -4.66 9.50
C ALA A 115 -7.12 -4.45 8.83
N SER A 116 -6.48 -3.29 9.03
CA SER A 116 -5.18 -2.99 8.44
C SER A 116 -4.08 -3.90 8.99
N THR A 117 -4.08 -4.20 10.30
CA THR A 117 -3.11 -5.15 10.88
C THR A 117 -3.27 -6.55 10.27
N VAL A 118 -4.51 -7.05 10.19
CA VAL A 118 -4.78 -8.37 9.62
C VAL A 118 -4.39 -8.42 8.14
N LEU A 119 -4.71 -7.40 7.37
CA LEU A 119 -4.33 -7.31 5.96
C LEU A 119 -2.82 -7.23 5.77
N THR A 120 -2.11 -6.44 6.57
CA THR A 120 -0.65 -6.35 6.53
C THR A 120 0.00 -7.69 6.90
N TYR A 121 -0.54 -8.38 7.90
CA TYR A 121 -0.09 -9.72 8.27
C TYR A 121 -0.26 -10.72 7.11
N ILE A 122 -1.43 -10.75 6.47
CA ILE A 122 -1.69 -11.63 5.33
C ILE A 122 -0.77 -11.25 4.17
N TRP A 123 -0.57 -9.95 3.92
CA TRP A 123 0.33 -9.46 2.88
C TRP A 123 1.74 -10.00 3.07
N PHE A 124 2.36 -9.88 4.25
CA PHE A 124 3.71 -10.37 4.49
C PHE A 124 3.85 -11.88 4.26
N ARG A 125 2.85 -12.66 4.62
CA ARG A 125 2.86 -14.10 4.37
C ARG A 125 2.77 -14.47 2.90
N ILE A 126 1.95 -13.76 2.12
CA ILE A 126 1.78 -13.98 0.69
C ILE A 126 2.98 -13.41 -0.08
N ALA A 127 3.40 -12.21 0.27
CA ALA A 127 4.45 -11.47 -0.41
C ALA A 127 5.84 -12.09 -0.22
N LEU A 128 6.01 -13.03 0.72
CA LEU A 128 7.22 -13.85 0.86
C LEU A 128 7.59 -14.59 -0.45
N ALA A 129 6.61 -14.81 -1.34
CA ALA A 129 6.87 -15.36 -2.66
C ALA A 129 7.48 -14.35 -3.66
N LEU A 130 7.51 -13.04 -3.37
CA LEU A 130 8.05 -12.03 -4.30
C LEU A 130 9.59 -12.06 -4.39
N PRO A 131 10.36 -12.14 -3.29
CA PRO A 131 11.81 -12.31 -3.35
C PRO A 131 12.24 -13.53 -4.17
N SER A 132 11.48 -14.63 -4.11
CA SER A 132 11.76 -15.84 -4.88
C SER A 132 11.75 -15.61 -6.39
N VAL A 133 10.87 -14.74 -6.88
CA VAL A 133 10.83 -14.34 -8.30
C VAL A 133 12.05 -13.49 -8.65
N ALA A 134 12.43 -12.57 -7.78
CA ALA A 134 13.57 -11.69 -8.00
C ALA A 134 14.90 -12.46 -8.13
N VAL A 135 15.04 -13.56 -7.37
CA VAL A 135 16.24 -14.44 -7.45
C VAL A 135 16.12 -15.57 -8.46
N GLY A 136 15.04 -15.66 -9.21
CA GLY A 136 14.84 -16.68 -10.26
C GLY A 136 14.47 -18.07 -9.74
N LYS A 137 14.04 -18.19 -8.48
CA LYS A 137 13.60 -19.46 -7.85
C LYS A 137 12.15 -19.32 -7.34
N PRO A 138 11.15 -19.18 -8.24
CA PRO A 138 9.79 -18.86 -7.84
C PRO A 138 9.16 -19.98 -7.01
N ILE A 139 8.63 -19.64 -5.85
CA ILE A 139 7.80 -20.51 -5.01
C ILE A 139 6.31 -20.19 -5.20
N SER A 140 5.46 -21.15 -4.86
CA SER A 140 4.00 -20.98 -4.86
C SER A 140 3.52 -20.22 -3.63
N LEU A 141 2.29 -19.70 -3.70
CA LEU A 141 1.63 -19.06 -2.53
C LEU A 141 1.48 -20.02 -1.35
N GLY A 142 1.17 -21.30 -1.63
CA GLY A 142 1.02 -22.32 -0.60
C GLY A 142 2.34 -22.59 0.13
N GLU A 143 3.45 -22.67 -0.60
CA GLU A 143 4.79 -22.82 -0.03
C GLU A 143 5.19 -21.62 0.81
N ALA A 144 4.95 -20.38 0.33
CA ALA A 144 5.21 -19.17 1.10
C ALA A 144 4.40 -19.13 2.41
N TRP A 145 3.11 -19.49 2.34
CA TRP A 145 2.24 -19.56 3.50
C TRP A 145 2.67 -20.63 4.50
N ALA A 146 3.06 -21.82 4.04
CA ALA A 146 3.54 -22.90 4.88
C ALA A 146 4.89 -22.53 5.54
N ALA A 147 5.84 -22.00 4.79
CA ALA A 147 7.14 -21.59 5.29
C ALA A 147 7.02 -20.53 6.39
N SER A 148 6.13 -19.54 6.22
CA SER A 148 5.92 -18.47 7.20
C SER A 148 5.15 -18.90 8.46
N SER A 149 4.65 -20.14 8.54
CA SER A 149 3.82 -20.60 9.66
C SER A 149 4.54 -20.57 11.01
N GLY A 150 5.83 -20.93 11.02
CA GLY A 150 6.66 -20.94 12.24
C GLY A 150 6.92 -19.56 12.84
N LEU A 151 6.85 -18.49 12.03
CA LEU A 151 7.06 -17.10 12.45
C LEU A 151 5.78 -16.26 12.49
N SER A 152 4.60 -16.90 12.47
CA SER A 152 3.31 -16.19 12.41
C SER A 152 3.15 -15.10 13.47
N GLY A 153 3.58 -15.35 14.71
CA GLY A 153 3.53 -14.37 15.80
C GLY A 153 4.46 -13.17 15.57
N THR A 154 5.66 -13.41 15.07
CA THR A 154 6.65 -12.37 14.73
C THR A 154 6.14 -11.52 13.58
N ILE A 155 5.65 -12.15 12.51
CA ILE A 155 5.08 -11.45 11.35
C ILE A 155 3.87 -10.61 11.77
N PHE A 156 3.01 -11.12 12.66
CA PHE A 156 1.89 -10.34 13.19
C PHE A 156 2.37 -9.13 13.99
N GLY A 157 3.37 -9.31 14.87
CA GLY A 157 3.96 -8.20 15.62
C GLY A 157 4.56 -7.12 14.73
N VAL A 158 5.29 -7.52 13.69
CA VAL A 158 5.85 -6.62 12.68
C VAL A 158 4.74 -5.89 11.91
N ALA A 159 3.71 -6.60 11.47
CA ALA A 159 2.57 -6.01 10.79
C ALA A 159 1.86 -4.96 11.65
N PHE A 160 1.67 -5.25 12.93
CA PHE A 160 1.07 -4.31 13.88
C PHE A 160 1.95 -3.07 14.10
N LEU A 161 3.26 -3.25 14.27
CA LEU A 161 4.20 -2.12 14.42
C LEU A 161 4.24 -1.24 13.17
N LEU A 162 4.27 -1.83 11.97
CA LEU A 162 4.24 -1.07 10.71
C LEU A 162 2.92 -0.29 10.56
N MET A 163 1.80 -0.89 10.94
CA MET A 163 0.52 -0.21 10.93
C MET A 163 0.50 0.98 11.91
N LEU A 164 1.08 0.82 13.12
CA LEU A 164 1.19 1.92 14.07
C LEU A 164 2.10 3.05 13.55
N ILE A 165 3.25 2.71 12.98
CA ILE A 165 4.19 3.68 12.40
C ILE A 165 3.49 4.45 11.27
N ASN A 166 2.79 3.76 10.37
CA ASN A 166 2.05 4.39 9.28
C ASN A 166 0.96 5.32 9.84
N GLY A 167 0.08 4.80 10.70
CA GLY A 167 -1.02 5.59 11.24
C GLY A 167 -0.57 6.81 12.06
N LEU A 168 0.48 6.68 12.89
CA LEU A 168 1.05 7.81 13.62
C LEU A 168 1.67 8.83 12.67
N SER A 169 2.33 8.37 11.61
CA SER A 169 2.91 9.25 10.60
C SER A 169 1.83 10.03 9.84
N ASP A 170 0.73 9.37 9.48
CA ASP A 170 -0.40 10.01 8.80
C ASP A 170 -1.02 11.11 9.70
N ILE A 171 -1.22 10.84 10.98
CA ILE A 171 -1.72 11.85 11.94
C ILE A 171 -0.79 13.07 11.99
N VAL A 172 0.51 12.86 12.04
CA VAL A 172 1.50 13.95 12.06
C VAL A 172 1.45 14.73 10.75
N ILE A 173 1.48 14.04 9.62
CA ILE A 173 1.47 14.67 8.28
C ILE A 173 0.19 15.46 8.08
N ASP A 174 -0.97 14.90 8.42
CA ASP A 174 -2.27 15.55 8.27
C ASP A 174 -2.41 16.79 9.15
N SER A 175 -1.68 16.86 10.26
CA SER A 175 -1.66 18.07 11.11
C SER A 175 -0.97 19.26 10.43
N PHE A 176 -0.04 19.02 9.54
CA PHE A 176 0.70 20.05 8.79
C PHE A 176 0.14 20.33 7.39
N ALA A 177 -0.48 19.34 6.76
CA ALA A 177 -0.94 19.42 5.38
C ALA A 177 -1.87 20.62 5.08
N PRO A 178 -2.80 21.05 5.95
CA PRO A 178 -3.65 22.20 5.69
C PRO A 178 -2.91 23.54 5.63
N THR A 179 -1.82 23.67 6.41
CA THR A 179 -1.03 24.91 6.49
C THR A 179 0.16 24.91 5.54
N LEU A 180 0.74 23.74 5.29
CA LEU A 180 1.96 23.57 4.49
C LEU A 180 1.79 22.38 3.52
N PRO A 181 0.91 22.48 2.50
CA PRO A 181 0.52 21.35 1.65
C PRO A 181 1.70 20.72 0.89
N ILE A 182 2.65 21.50 0.44
CA ILE A 182 3.83 20.98 -0.27
C ILE A 182 4.72 20.17 0.68
N ILE A 183 4.90 20.62 1.91
CA ILE A 183 5.69 19.92 2.92
C ILE A 183 4.96 18.64 3.34
N GLY A 184 3.66 18.70 3.60
CA GLY A 184 2.84 17.53 3.89
C GLY A 184 2.93 16.46 2.79
N PHE A 185 2.82 16.87 1.53
CA PHE A 185 2.99 15.97 0.39
C PHE A 185 4.41 15.35 0.34
N ALA A 186 5.45 16.17 0.50
CA ALA A 186 6.83 15.67 0.49
C ALA A 186 7.10 14.67 1.63
N MET A 187 6.57 14.95 2.83
CA MET A 187 6.66 14.05 3.98
C MET A 187 5.91 12.73 3.72
N SER A 188 4.72 12.77 3.13
CA SER A 188 3.94 11.57 2.76
C SER A 188 4.73 10.69 1.79
N VAL A 189 5.29 11.29 0.72
CA VAL A 189 6.10 10.57 -0.26
C VAL A 189 7.33 9.94 0.40
N ALA A 190 8.04 10.68 1.25
CA ALA A 190 9.22 10.18 1.94
C ALA A 190 8.86 9.01 2.89
N MET A 191 7.76 9.13 3.64
CA MET A 191 7.30 8.08 4.55
C MET A 191 6.87 6.81 3.79
N GLN A 192 6.11 6.95 2.71
CA GLN A 192 5.73 5.81 1.88
C GLN A 192 6.94 5.10 1.27
N TRP A 193 7.96 5.87 0.88
CA TRP A 193 9.21 5.30 0.40
C TRP A 193 9.95 4.53 1.49
N LEU A 194 10.04 5.08 2.70
CA LEU A 194 10.66 4.41 3.84
C LEU A 194 9.93 3.10 4.20
N LEU A 195 8.59 3.12 4.25
CA LEU A 195 7.79 1.94 4.53
C LEU A 195 7.93 0.86 3.44
N LEU A 196 8.05 1.27 2.17
CA LEU A 196 8.29 0.36 1.06
C LEU A 196 9.66 -0.32 1.21
N MET A 197 10.73 0.45 1.47
CA MET A 197 12.07 -0.10 1.66
C MET A 197 12.13 -1.02 2.89
N LEU A 198 11.48 -0.64 3.98
CA LEU A 198 11.38 -1.46 5.18
C LEU A 198 10.62 -2.77 4.90
N GLY A 199 9.51 -2.70 4.18
CA GLY A 199 8.75 -3.87 3.74
C GLY A 199 9.57 -4.81 2.85
N CYS A 200 10.29 -4.27 1.86
CA CYS A 200 11.21 -5.05 1.03
C CYS A 200 12.32 -5.72 1.87
N SER A 201 12.88 -5.01 2.85
CA SER A 201 13.93 -5.55 3.73
C SER A 201 13.42 -6.69 4.58
N ILE A 202 12.23 -6.54 5.20
CA ILE A 202 11.59 -7.58 6.00
C ILE A 202 11.34 -8.82 5.14
N LEU A 203 10.73 -8.67 3.96
CA LEU A 203 10.46 -9.78 3.04
C LEU A 203 11.73 -10.49 2.60
N THR A 204 12.82 -9.75 2.38
CA THR A 204 14.11 -10.33 1.98
C THR A 204 14.73 -11.13 3.12
N THR A 205 14.68 -10.59 4.34
CA THR A 205 15.20 -11.24 5.55
C THR A 205 14.41 -12.51 5.86
N ASP A 206 13.07 -12.42 5.83
CA ASP A 206 12.20 -13.57 6.05
C ASP A 206 12.42 -14.67 5.01
N PHE A 207 12.58 -14.29 3.74
CA PHE A 207 12.87 -15.24 2.67
C PHE A 207 14.24 -15.92 2.87
N GLY A 208 15.28 -15.16 3.17
CA GLY A 208 16.62 -15.68 3.44
C GLY A 208 16.63 -16.65 4.63
N HIS A 209 15.89 -16.31 5.71
CA HIS A 209 15.84 -17.15 6.90
C HIS A 209 14.96 -18.41 6.71
N LEU A 210 13.75 -18.25 6.14
CA LEU A 210 12.75 -19.32 6.07
C LEU A 210 12.94 -20.26 4.89
N ILE A 211 13.46 -19.75 3.78
CA ILE A 211 13.57 -20.53 2.52
C ILE A 211 15.03 -20.92 2.25
N GLU A 212 15.99 -20.01 2.46
CA GLU A 212 17.40 -20.29 2.23
C GLU A 212 18.13 -20.78 3.49
N ILE A 213 17.44 -20.84 4.65
CA ILE A 213 17.96 -21.33 5.95
C ILE A 213 19.24 -20.57 6.36
N ARG A 214 19.28 -19.27 6.09
CA ARG A 214 20.39 -18.42 6.52
C ARG A 214 20.23 -18.03 8.00
N PRO A 215 21.31 -18.05 8.81
CA PRO A 215 21.24 -17.54 10.18
C PRO A 215 20.91 -16.04 10.16
N LEU A 216 20.12 -15.57 11.14
CA LEU A 216 19.79 -14.15 11.29
C LEU A 216 20.93 -13.34 11.92
N ILE A 217 21.83 -14.02 12.63
CA ILE A 217 22.99 -13.43 13.33
C ILE A 217 24.14 -14.45 13.22
N ASP A 218 25.30 -14.03 12.77
CA ASP A 218 26.57 -14.74 12.88
C ASP A 218 27.30 -14.33 14.16
#